data_1e3099ff95bdf4241d4202028ec551c2
#
_entry.id   1e3099ff95bdf4241d4202028ec551c2
#
_cell.length_a   1.000
_cell.length_b   1.000
_cell.length_c   1.000
_cell.angle_alpha   90.00
_cell.angle_beta   90.00
_cell.angle_gamma   90.00
#
_symmetry.space_group_name_H-M   'P 1'
#
loop_
_entity.id
_entity.type
_entity.pdbx_description
1 polymer ?
#
loop_
_entity_poly.entity_id
_entity_poly.type
_entity_poly.pdbx_seq_one_letter_code
_entity_poly.pdbx_strand_id
1 'polypeptide(L)'
;MGVLFYLVGLAHKAQAFLGQIVREKMRSDLKLRAAALAVVAALALSACGGDSSSESNESNEELIAPPVQEVEASGAFNTPVKIASGVSFTLSAPTGFKPGKFAAGQLPGQRYQQFKVDINNGSTTAVDLATLIVTGKTTSGVCVDVFDGDNGMEGAPQEPLAAGKSISFNWGLSCDGKSGEDLSLILSNEGIAIIEVTGKLA
;
A
#
# COMPACT_ATOMS: atom_id res chain seq x y z
N MET A 1 -17.98 6.38 -50.41
CA MET A 1 -18.08 5.11 -49.67
C MET A 1 -16.75 4.36 -49.45
N GLY A 2 -15.61 4.80 -50.02
CA GLY A 2 -14.32 4.08 -49.95
C GLY A 2 -13.43 4.36 -48.73
N VAL A 3 -13.62 5.47 -48.02
CA VAL A 3 -12.71 5.91 -46.93
C VAL A 3 -12.96 5.13 -45.61
N LEU A 4 -14.19 4.69 -45.37
CA LEU A 4 -14.57 3.98 -44.16
C LEU A 4 -13.95 2.57 -44.07
N PHE A 5 -13.77 1.88 -45.18
CA PHE A 5 -13.16 0.56 -45.26
C PHE A 5 -11.63 0.58 -45.02
N TYR A 6 -10.96 1.70 -45.34
CA TYR A 6 -9.52 1.83 -45.13
C TYR A 6 -9.16 2.03 -43.64
N LEU A 7 -9.99 2.74 -42.87
CA LEU A 7 -9.77 2.98 -41.46
C LEU A 7 -9.99 1.72 -40.60
N VAL A 8 -10.95 0.86 -40.95
CA VAL A 8 -11.20 -0.40 -40.25
C VAL A 8 -10.04 -1.39 -40.43
N GLY A 9 -9.43 -1.43 -41.61
CA GLY A 9 -8.27 -2.30 -41.91
C GLY A 9 -6.99 -1.91 -41.13
N LEU A 10 -6.79 -0.61 -40.88
CA LEU A 10 -5.63 -0.11 -40.09
C LEU A 10 -5.78 -0.43 -38.62
N ALA A 11 -6.98 -0.34 -38.06
CA ALA A 11 -7.23 -0.66 -36.64
C ALA A 11 -6.99 -2.15 -36.33
N HIS A 12 -7.36 -3.06 -37.23
CA HIS A 12 -7.11 -4.50 -37.04
C HIS A 12 -5.62 -4.87 -37.09
N LYS A 13 -4.84 -4.21 -37.96
CA LYS A 13 -3.38 -4.44 -38.01
C LYS A 13 -2.65 -3.92 -36.81
N ALA A 14 -3.09 -2.79 -36.22
CA ALA A 14 -2.49 -2.23 -35.01
C ALA A 14 -2.73 -3.13 -33.78
N GLN A 15 -3.91 -3.71 -33.64
CA GLN A 15 -4.20 -4.65 -32.54
C GLN A 15 -3.40 -5.95 -32.63
N ALA A 16 -3.18 -6.48 -33.82
CA ALA A 16 -2.37 -7.67 -34.03
C ALA A 16 -0.89 -7.43 -33.69
N PHE A 17 -0.37 -6.24 -33.98
CA PHE A 17 1.02 -5.88 -33.70
C PHE A 17 1.29 -5.68 -32.20
N LEU A 18 0.37 -5.04 -31.47
CA LEU A 18 0.44 -4.90 -30.01
C LEU A 18 0.38 -6.26 -29.29
N GLY A 19 -0.44 -7.18 -29.75
CA GLY A 19 -0.53 -8.53 -29.20
C GLY A 19 0.75 -9.36 -29.33
N GLN A 20 1.55 -9.13 -30.39
CA GLN A 20 2.84 -9.81 -30.56
C GLN A 20 3.91 -9.28 -29.62
N ILE A 21 4.01 -7.96 -29.42
CA ILE A 21 5.00 -7.34 -28.52
C ILE A 21 4.79 -7.80 -27.07
N VAL A 22 3.53 -7.88 -26.62
CA VAL A 22 3.22 -8.34 -25.26
C VAL A 22 3.61 -9.82 -25.07
N ARG A 23 3.40 -10.68 -26.07
CA ARG A 23 3.78 -12.10 -25.98
C ARG A 23 5.29 -12.33 -26.00
N GLU A 24 6.04 -11.54 -26.71
CA GLU A 24 7.51 -11.65 -26.69
C GLU A 24 8.11 -11.20 -25.35
N LYS A 25 7.58 -10.11 -24.76
CA LYS A 25 8.03 -9.63 -23.46
C LYS A 25 7.74 -10.64 -22.35
N MET A 26 6.55 -11.27 -22.33
CA MET A 26 6.26 -12.35 -21.37
C MET A 26 7.16 -13.57 -21.51
N ARG A 27 7.59 -13.93 -22.75
CA ARG A 27 8.47 -15.09 -22.98
C ARG A 27 9.91 -14.83 -22.51
N SER A 28 10.40 -13.59 -22.58
CA SER A 28 11.74 -13.23 -22.13
C SER A 28 11.81 -13.26 -20.58
N ASP A 29 10.79 -12.77 -19.90
CA ASP A 29 10.74 -12.76 -18.44
C ASP A 29 10.62 -14.18 -17.84
N LEU A 30 9.91 -15.08 -18.54
CA LEU A 30 9.78 -16.48 -18.11
C LEU A 30 11.11 -17.26 -18.25
N LYS A 31 11.94 -16.95 -19.26
CA LYS A 31 13.24 -17.59 -19.45
C LYS A 31 14.26 -17.12 -18.41
N LEU A 32 14.22 -15.86 -17.98
CA LEU A 32 15.10 -15.37 -16.91
C LEU A 32 14.77 -15.99 -15.55
N ARG A 33 13.50 -16.23 -15.25
CA ARG A 33 13.07 -16.85 -13.98
C ARG A 33 13.41 -18.35 -13.90
N ALA A 34 13.42 -19.05 -15.02
CA ALA A 34 13.80 -20.46 -15.07
C ALA A 34 15.32 -20.69 -14.88
N ALA A 35 16.16 -19.75 -15.27
CA ALA A 35 17.61 -19.84 -15.09
C ALA A 35 18.06 -19.61 -13.63
N ALA A 36 17.31 -18.83 -12.84
CA ALA A 36 17.63 -18.55 -11.44
C ALA A 36 17.32 -19.73 -10.50
N LEU A 37 16.39 -20.61 -10.84
CA LEU A 37 16.00 -21.76 -10.03
C LEU A 37 16.94 -22.98 -10.16
N ALA A 38 17.74 -23.06 -11.20
CA ALA A 38 18.66 -24.20 -11.44
C ALA A 38 19.97 -24.10 -10.63
N VAL A 39 20.35 -22.93 -10.12
CA VAL A 39 21.62 -22.72 -9.38
C VAL A 39 21.49 -23.07 -7.89
N VAL A 40 20.28 -23.02 -7.31
CA VAL A 40 20.06 -23.26 -5.87
C VAL A 40 20.01 -24.78 -5.55
N ALA A 41 19.70 -25.65 -6.51
CA ALA A 41 19.59 -27.09 -6.30
C ALA A 41 20.94 -27.85 -6.23
N ALA A 42 22.06 -27.22 -6.60
CA ALA A 42 23.36 -27.88 -6.67
C ALA A 42 24.22 -27.78 -5.39
N LEU A 43 23.80 -27.02 -4.38
CA LEU A 43 24.56 -26.80 -3.14
C LEU A 43 24.09 -27.58 -1.91
N ALA A 44 23.09 -28.47 -2.02
CA ALA A 44 22.49 -29.17 -0.89
C ALA A 44 22.97 -30.63 -0.69
N LEU A 45 24.02 -31.09 -1.38
CA LEU A 45 24.43 -32.54 -1.37
C LEU A 45 25.86 -32.79 -0.89
N SER A 46 26.44 -31.95 -0.05
CA SER A 46 27.75 -32.27 0.52
C SER A 46 27.87 -31.92 2.00
N ALA A 47 27.14 -32.62 2.87
CA ALA A 47 27.50 -32.75 4.28
C ALA A 47 26.77 -33.95 4.89
N CYS A 48 27.35 -35.14 4.70
CA CYS A 48 27.09 -36.27 5.57
C CYS A 48 28.43 -36.96 5.84
N GLY A 49 28.91 -36.90 7.08
CA GLY A 49 30.05 -37.71 7.54
C GLY A 49 30.85 -37.09 8.68
N GLY A 50 30.70 -37.61 9.93
CA GLY A 50 31.78 -37.62 10.90
C GLY A 50 31.58 -36.84 12.21
N ASP A 51 31.03 -37.53 13.22
CA ASP A 51 31.52 -37.68 14.61
C ASP A 51 31.82 -36.48 15.52
N SER A 52 31.06 -36.47 16.63
CA SER A 52 31.38 -36.04 18.01
C SER A 52 32.33 -34.88 18.28
N SER A 53 31.76 -33.76 18.72
CA SER A 53 32.04 -33.12 20.02
C SER A 53 31.15 -31.90 20.23
N SER A 54 30.55 -31.84 21.41
CA SER A 54 29.72 -30.75 21.92
C SER A 54 30.54 -29.46 22.06
N GLU A 55 30.20 -28.47 21.26
CA GLU A 55 30.41 -27.06 21.59
C GLU A 55 29.14 -26.31 21.22
N SER A 56 28.53 -25.77 22.28
CA SER A 56 27.37 -24.87 22.22
C SER A 56 27.78 -23.58 21.55
N ASN A 57 27.62 -23.49 20.23
CA ASN A 57 27.57 -22.21 19.54
C ASN A 57 26.15 -21.67 19.67
N GLU A 58 25.96 -20.76 20.62
CA GLU A 58 24.85 -19.81 20.58
C GLU A 58 24.97 -19.04 19.27
N SER A 59 24.19 -19.48 18.27
CA SER A 59 23.93 -18.66 17.09
C SER A 59 23.17 -17.45 17.56
N ASN A 60 23.87 -16.33 17.75
CA ASN A 60 23.23 -15.02 17.77
C ASN A 60 22.52 -14.86 16.41
N GLU A 61 21.27 -15.29 16.32
CA GLU A 61 20.35 -14.76 15.32
C GLU A 61 20.18 -13.28 15.65
N GLU A 62 21.00 -12.45 15.03
CA GLU A 62 20.80 -11.02 14.99
C GLU A 62 19.41 -10.80 14.39
N LEU A 63 18.45 -10.52 15.28
CA LEU A 63 17.09 -10.12 14.90
C LEU A 63 17.24 -8.87 14.05
N ILE A 64 17.29 -9.07 12.73
CA ILE A 64 17.27 -7.97 11.76
C ILE A 64 15.95 -7.25 12.00
N ALA A 65 16.02 -6.09 12.65
CA ALA A 65 14.85 -5.23 12.82
C ALA A 65 14.22 -5.00 11.43
N PRO A 66 12.89 -5.09 11.30
CA PRO A 66 12.25 -4.81 10.03
C PRO A 66 12.70 -3.42 9.54
N PRO A 67 12.95 -3.26 8.23
CA PRO A 67 13.43 -2.00 7.69
C PRO A 67 12.45 -0.89 8.08
N VAL A 68 12.98 0.17 8.67
CA VAL A 68 12.21 1.38 8.95
C VAL A 68 11.79 1.93 7.59
N GLN A 69 10.49 2.00 7.33
CA GLN A 69 9.99 2.64 6.11
C GLN A 69 10.28 4.14 6.22
N GLU A 70 11.20 4.63 5.39
CA GLU A 70 11.42 6.07 5.26
C GLU A 70 10.21 6.70 4.59
N VAL A 71 9.61 7.69 5.25
CA VAL A 71 8.53 8.51 4.71
C VAL A 71 9.11 9.81 4.14
N GLU A 72 8.48 10.34 3.10
CA GLU A 72 8.92 11.59 2.47
C GLU A 72 8.69 12.81 3.37
N ALA A 73 7.59 12.80 4.14
CA ALA A 73 7.24 13.87 5.07
C ALA A 73 6.42 13.35 6.25
N SER A 74 6.44 14.09 7.37
CA SER A 74 5.64 13.75 8.55
C SER A 74 4.96 14.98 9.14
N GLY A 75 3.89 14.75 9.92
CA GLY A 75 3.12 15.80 10.55
C GLY A 75 2.17 15.30 11.64
N ALA A 76 1.25 16.18 12.05
CA ALA A 76 0.21 15.88 13.03
C ALA A 76 -1.18 15.89 12.38
N PHE A 77 -2.16 15.27 13.04
CA PHE A 77 -3.56 15.37 12.62
C PHE A 77 -4.02 16.82 12.47
N ASN A 78 -4.93 17.06 11.54
CA ASN A 78 -5.49 18.36 11.16
C ASN A 78 -4.45 19.35 10.58
N THR A 79 -3.23 18.90 10.27
CA THR A 79 -2.19 19.74 9.68
C THR A 79 -1.85 19.24 8.28
N PRO A 80 -1.83 20.11 7.25
CA PRO A 80 -1.41 19.70 5.92
C PRO A 80 0.06 19.24 5.89
N VAL A 81 0.32 18.05 5.37
CA VAL A 81 1.65 17.50 5.12
C VAL A 81 1.89 17.54 3.62
N LYS A 82 2.84 18.33 3.18
CA LYS A 82 3.17 18.52 1.77
C LYS A 82 4.42 17.74 1.40
N ILE A 83 4.37 17.00 0.29
CA ILE A 83 5.49 16.26 -0.28
C ILE A 83 6.14 17.02 -1.43
N ALA A 84 7.34 16.60 -1.86
CA ALA A 84 8.15 17.28 -2.85
C ALA A 84 7.47 17.44 -4.22
N SER A 85 6.61 16.51 -4.61
CA SER A 85 5.82 16.60 -5.85
C SER A 85 4.80 17.75 -5.87
N GLY A 86 4.51 18.36 -4.71
CA GLY A 86 3.52 19.43 -4.56
C GLY A 86 2.14 18.93 -4.09
N VAL A 87 1.94 17.62 -3.96
CA VAL A 87 0.74 17.05 -3.35
C VAL A 87 0.76 17.29 -1.84
N SER A 88 -0.40 17.57 -1.25
CA SER A 88 -0.54 17.70 0.20
C SER A 88 -1.69 16.85 0.72
N PHE A 89 -1.48 16.29 1.90
CA PHE A 89 -2.40 15.41 2.60
C PHE A 89 -2.76 16.02 3.95
N THR A 90 -4.03 15.98 4.31
CA THR A 90 -4.50 16.36 5.65
C THR A 90 -5.37 15.23 6.18
N LEU A 91 -4.99 14.66 7.30
CA LEU A 91 -5.80 13.67 8.00
C LEU A 91 -6.45 14.34 9.20
N SER A 92 -7.77 14.24 9.32
CA SER A 92 -8.44 14.72 10.53
C SER A 92 -8.04 13.87 11.74
N ALA A 93 -8.14 14.43 12.94
CA ALA A 93 -8.05 13.62 14.15
C ALA A 93 -9.07 12.48 14.09
N PRO A 94 -8.68 11.26 14.52
CA PRO A 94 -9.59 10.13 14.52
C PRO A 94 -10.74 10.36 15.51
N THR A 95 -11.90 9.81 15.17
CA THR A 95 -13.09 9.79 16.02
C THR A 95 -13.63 8.38 16.11
N GLY A 96 -14.14 7.99 17.28
CA GLY A 96 -14.80 6.70 17.45
C GLY A 96 -16.09 6.61 16.61
N PHE A 97 -16.36 5.45 16.01
CA PHE A 97 -17.61 5.19 15.30
C PHE A 97 -18.16 3.80 15.63
N LYS A 98 -19.41 3.59 15.27
CA LYS A 98 -20.06 2.28 15.37
C LYS A 98 -20.18 1.67 13.97
N PRO A 99 -19.51 0.54 13.72
CA PRO A 99 -19.60 -0.12 12.42
C PRO A 99 -21.04 -0.55 12.08
N GLY A 100 -21.39 -0.42 10.81
CA GLY A 100 -22.62 -0.92 10.24
C GLY A 100 -22.71 -2.45 10.25
N LYS A 101 -23.89 -2.97 9.96
CA LYS A 101 -24.14 -4.42 9.97
C LYS A 101 -23.27 -5.18 8.97
N PHE A 102 -22.91 -4.53 7.86
CA PHE A 102 -22.19 -5.14 6.74
C PHE A 102 -20.72 -4.66 6.66
N ALA A 103 -20.24 -3.93 7.68
CA ALA A 103 -18.85 -3.51 7.71
C ALA A 103 -17.90 -4.72 7.73
N ALA A 104 -16.79 -4.62 6.99
CA ALA A 104 -15.73 -5.61 6.95
C ALA A 104 -14.49 -5.08 7.71
N GLY A 105 -13.63 -5.98 8.22
CA GLY A 105 -12.42 -5.61 8.98
C GLY A 105 -12.66 -5.31 10.46
N GLN A 106 -13.86 -5.56 10.97
CA GLN A 106 -14.17 -5.42 12.38
C GLN A 106 -13.48 -6.53 13.19
N LEU A 107 -12.69 -6.15 14.20
CA LEU A 107 -12.09 -7.09 15.13
C LEU A 107 -12.70 -6.92 16.53
N PRO A 108 -13.23 -8.01 17.15
CA PRO A 108 -13.84 -7.95 18.45
C PRO A 108 -12.86 -7.42 19.52
N GLY A 109 -13.31 -6.51 20.39
CA GLY A 109 -12.51 -5.94 21.46
C GLY A 109 -11.63 -4.76 21.05
N GLN A 110 -11.54 -4.47 19.76
CA GLN A 110 -10.79 -3.31 19.26
C GLN A 110 -11.65 -2.04 19.23
N ARG A 111 -10.98 -0.90 19.11
CA ARG A 111 -11.61 0.41 18.95
C ARG A 111 -11.77 0.73 17.47
N TYR A 112 -12.98 1.10 17.08
CA TYR A 112 -13.27 1.52 15.70
C TYR A 112 -13.10 3.02 15.59
N GLN A 113 -12.18 3.42 14.72
CA GLN A 113 -11.78 4.79 14.47
C GLN A 113 -12.10 5.17 13.03
N GLN A 114 -12.63 6.36 12.82
CA GLN A 114 -12.75 6.95 11.49
C GLN A 114 -12.05 8.30 11.46
N PHE A 115 -11.53 8.65 10.31
CA PHE A 115 -10.93 9.94 10.04
C PHE A 115 -11.13 10.31 8.57
N LYS A 116 -11.09 11.60 8.31
CA LYS A 116 -11.21 12.13 6.96
C LYS A 116 -9.82 12.31 6.37
N VAL A 117 -9.64 11.91 5.13
CA VAL A 117 -8.45 12.14 4.32
C VAL A 117 -8.79 13.19 3.29
N ASP A 118 -8.13 14.35 3.37
CA ASP A 118 -8.20 15.42 2.38
C ASP A 118 -6.89 15.43 1.59
N ILE A 119 -6.97 15.35 0.26
CA ILE A 119 -5.81 15.38 -0.65
C ILE A 119 -5.96 16.57 -1.58
N ASN A 120 -4.93 17.41 -1.66
CA ASN A 120 -4.83 18.48 -2.64
C ASN A 120 -3.67 18.18 -3.60
N ASN A 121 -3.96 18.06 -4.88
CA ASN A 121 -2.96 17.84 -5.91
C ASN A 121 -2.45 19.21 -6.43
N GLY A 122 -1.48 19.78 -5.73
CA GLY A 122 -0.77 20.99 -6.17
C GLY A 122 0.34 20.74 -7.20
N SER A 123 0.47 19.50 -7.73
CA SER A 123 1.40 19.16 -8.79
C SER A 123 0.87 19.56 -10.18
N THR A 124 1.68 19.37 -11.21
CA THR A 124 1.32 19.66 -12.62
C THR A 124 0.71 18.46 -13.36
N THR A 125 0.67 17.30 -12.74
CA THR A 125 0.17 16.03 -13.33
C THR A 125 -0.95 15.44 -12.49
N ALA A 126 -1.77 14.57 -13.07
CA ALA A 126 -2.73 13.78 -12.31
C ALA A 126 -2.01 12.77 -11.41
N VAL A 127 -2.58 12.51 -10.23
CA VAL A 127 -2.09 11.53 -9.24
C VAL A 127 -3.07 10.37 -9.17
N ASP A 128 -2.57 9.15 -9.37
CA ASP A 128 -3.34 7.94 -9.17
C ASP A 128 -3.42 7.63 -7.67
N LEU A 129 -4.63 7.48 -7.15
CA LEU A 129 -4.89 7.20 -5.75
C LEU A 129 -5.45 5.78 -5.53
N ALA A 130 -5.68 5.01 -6.59
CA ALA A 130 -6.34 3.70 -6.50
C ALA A 130 -5.55 2.67 -5.65
N THR A 131 -4.23 2.86 -5.52
CA THR A 131 -3.35 2.02 -4.70
C THR A 131 -2.99 2.64 -3.35
N LEU A 132 -3.66 3.74 -2.97
CA LEU A 132 -3.45 4.37 -1.66
C LEU A 132 -3.89 3.45 -0.53
N ILE A 133 -3.02 3.26 0.44
CA ILE A 133 -3.24 2.45 1.64
C ILE A 133 -2.92 3.29 2.87
N VAL A 134 -3.68 3.13 3.93
CA VAL A 134 -3.39 3.72 5.24
C VAL A 134 -3.09 2.59 6.24
N THR A 135 -1.89 2.56 6.77
CA THR A 135 -1.51 1.63 7.83
C THR A 135 -1.49 2.36 9.16
N GLY A 136 -2.24 1.86 10.14
CA GLY A 136 -2.29 2.40 11.50
C GLY A 136 -1.48 1.56 12.49
N LYS A 137 -0.81 2.21 13.43
CA LYS A 137 -0.10 1.56 14.54
C LYS A 137 -0.30 2.34 15.84
N THR A 138 -0.63 1.60 16.90
CA THR A 138 -0.64 2.09 18.29
C THR A 138 0.53 1.49 19.07
N THR A 139 0.73 1.87 20.34
CA THR A 139 1.69 1.18 21.22
C THR A 139 1.25 -0.25 21.52
N SER A 140 -0.05 -0.56 21.44
CA SER A 140 -0.62 -1.88 21.71
C SER A 140 -0.61 -2.81 20.49
N GLY A 141 -0.48 -2.30 19.24
CA GLY A 141 -0.47 -3.12 18.06
C GLY A 141 -0.74 -2.36 16.75
N VAL A 142 -0.97 -3.12 15.69
CA VAL A 142 -1.33 -2.58 14.37
C VAL A 142 -2.85 -2.50 14.23
N CYS A 143 -3.32 -1.48 13.50
CA CYS A 143 -4.71 -1.35 13.14
C CYS A 143 -5.02 -2.12 11.85
N VAL A 144 -6.27 -2.50 11.67
CA VAL A 144 -6.79 -3.17 10.48
C VAL A 144 -7.81 -2.25 9.81
N ASP A 145 -7.80 -2.18 8.48
CA ASP A 145 -8.77 -1.39 7.72
C ASP A 145 -10.21 -1.86 7.97
N VAL A 146 -11.10 -0.90 8.13
CA VAL A 146 -12.55 -1.16 8.19
C VAL A 146 -13.22 -0.54 6.97
N PHE A 147 -13.87 -1.37 6.17
CA PHE A 147 -14.70 -0.96 5.05
C PHE A 147 -16.17 -0.94 5.50
N ASP A 148 -16.80 0.19 5.40
CA ASP A 148 -18.19 0.40 5.88
C ASP A 148 -18.90 1.44 5.01
N GLY A 149 -19.58 0.97 3.96
CA GLY A 149 -20.32 1.83 3.03
C GLY A 149 -21.44 2.62 3.70
N ASP A 150 -22.06 2.08 4.78
CA ASP A 150 -23.10 2.80 5.53
C ASP A 150 -22.54 4.07 6.22
N ASN A 151 -21.22 4.07 6.52
CA ASN A 151 -20.50 5.21 7.09
C ASN A 151 -19.57 5.92 6.06
N GLY A 152 -19.72 5.61 4.77
CA GLY A 152 -18.95 6.25 3.69
C GLY A 152 -17.45 5.89 3.68
N MET A 153 -17.07 4.73 4.20
CA MET A 153 -15.70 4.23 4.22
C MET A 153 -15.54 3.13 3.15
N GLU A 154 -15.31 3.55 1.91
CA GLU A 154 -15.23 2.68 0.72
C GLU A 154 -13.79 2.40 0.29
N GLY A 155 -12.80 2.95 1.02
CA GLY A 155 -11.38 2.87 0.68
C GLY A 155 -10.92 4.02 -0.22
N ALA A 156 -9.81 3.80 -0.93
CA ALA A 156 -9.19 4.80 -1.78
C ALA A 156 -10.03 5.13 -3.03
N PRO A 157 -10.06 6.40 -3.49
CA PRO A 157 -10.70 6.80 -4.74
C PRO A 157 -10.11 6.05 -5.93
N GLN A 158 -10.96 5.58 -6.84
CA GLN A 158 -10.53 4.83 -8.03
C GLN A 158 -10.19 5.74 -9.22
N GLU A 159 -10.68 6.98 -9.20
CA GLU A 159 -10.42 7.95 -10.25
C GLU A 159 -9.14 8.77 -9.94
N PRO A 160 -8.25 8.98 -10.92
CA PRO A 160 -7.08 9.81 -10.72
C PRO A 160 -7.45 11.26 -10.37
N LEU A 161 -6.75 11.84 -9.39
CA LEU A 161 -6.93 13.23 -8.99
C LEU A 161 -6.17 14.16 -9.94
N ALA A 162 -6.90 14.91 -10.77
CA ALA A 162 -6.30 15.84 -11.72
C ALA A 162 -5.48 16.96 -11.05
N ALA A 163 -4.50 17.52 -11.77
CA ALA A 163 -3.69 18.65 -11.32
C ALA A 163 -4.56 19.83 -10.83
N GLY A 164 -4.20 20.41 -9.72
CA GLY A 164 -4.91 21.54 -9.09
C GLY A 164 -6.27 21.18 -8.48
N LYS A 165 -6.63 19.90 -8.37
CA LYS A 165 -7.88 19.43 -7.76
C LYS A 165 -7.64 18.90 -6.35
N SER A 166 -8.75 18.83 -5.59
CA SER A 166 -8.79 18.26 -4.25
C SER A 166 -9.88 17.20 -4.17
N ILE A 167 -9.68 16.24 -3.29
CA ILE A 167 -10.65 15.21 -2.96
C ILE A 167 -10.69 14.98 -1.45
N SER A 168 -11.84 14.54 -0.94
CA SER A 168 -12.02 14.18 0.46
C SER A 168 -12.78 12.86 0.54
N PHE A 169 -12.36 11.97 1.43
CA PHE A 169 -13.03 10.70 1.69
C PHE A 169 -12.77 10.26 3.13
N ASN A 170 -13.58 9.33 3.62
CA ASN A 170 -13.43 8.77 4.95
C ASN A 170 -12.63 7.47 4.92
N TRP A 171 -11.85 7.23 5.98
CA TRP A 171 -11.13 6.00 6.20
C TRP A 171 -11.47 5.42 7.57
N GLY A 172 -11.62 4.12 7.66
CA GLY A 172 -11.94 3.40 8.89
C GLY A 172 -10.82 2.47 9.33
N LEU A 173 -10.57 2.41 10.62
CA LEU A 173 -9.62 1.49 11.24
C LEU A 173 -10.22 0.81 12.47
N SER A 174 -9.86 -0.46 12.67
CA SER A 174 -10.03 -1.21 13.91
C SER A 174 -8.67 -1.30 14.58
N CYS A 175 -8.50 -0.66 15.74
CA CYS A 175 -7.22 -0.53 16.43
C CYS A 175 -7.27 -1.17 17.81
N ASP A 176 -6.22 -1.92 18.16
CA ASP A 176 -5.97 -2.25 19.57
C ASP A 176 -5.42 -1.02 20.30
N GLY A 177 -5.75 -0.87 21.59
CA GLY A 177 -5.29 0.25 22.39
C GLY A 177 -6.39 0.94 23.19
N LYS A 178 -5.98 1.95 23.95
CA LYS A 178 -6.86 2.75 24.82
C LYS A 178 -6.98 4.17 24.27
N SER A 179 -8.10 4.83 24.59
CA SER A 179 -8.25 6.26 24.28
C SER A 179 -7.08 7.07 24.86
N GLY A 180 -6.54 7.99 24.05
CA GLY A 180 -5.38 8.81 24.40
C GLY A 180 -4.02 8.14 24.16
N GLU A 181 -3.98 6.87 23.74
CA GLU A 181 -2.77 6.18 23.34
C GLU A 181 -2.19 6.77 22.03
N ASP A 182 -0.88 6.68 21.84
CA ASP A 182 -0.25 7.17 20.62
C ASP A 182 -0.71 6.38 19.41
N LEU A 183 -1.02 7.09 18.35
CA LEU A 183 -1.41 6.56 17.04
C LEU A 183 -0.52 7.18 15.97
N SER A 184 0.12 6.33 15.17
CA SER A 184 0.80 6.70 13.93
C SER A 184 0.03 6.12 12.75
N LEU A 185 -0.21 6.94 11.73
CA LEU A 185 -0.79 6.57 10.45
C LEU A 185 0.22 6.81 9.35
N ILE A 186 0.53 5.78 8.57
CA ILE A 186 1.39 5.86 7.39
C ILE A 186 0.52 5.72 6.14
N LEU A 187 0.57 6.72 5.26
CA LEU A 187 0.00 6.65 3.93
C LEU A 187 1.05 6.15 2.96
N SER A 188 0.70 5.12 2.21
CA SER A 188 1.54 4.54 1.15
C SER A 188 0.78 4.52 -0.16
N ASN A 189 1.48 4.74 -1.26
CA ASN A 189 0.93 4.58 -2.61
C ASN A 189 1.90 3.72 -3.44
N GLU A 190 1.38 2.79 -4.23
CA GLU A 190 2.20 1.83 -4.98
C GLU A 190 3.21 1.06 -4.09
N GLY A 191 2.88 0.86 -2.81
CA GLY A 191 3.74 0.18 -1.83
C GLY A 191 4.87 1.04 -1.26
N ILE A 192 4.95 2.32 -1.62
CA ILE A 192 5.94 3.27 -1.10
C ILE A 192 5.28 4.12 -0.02
N ALA A 193 5.87 4.17 1.18
CA ALA A 193 5.42 5.06 2.25
C ALA A 193 5.67 6.52 1.84
N ILE A 194 4.62 7.34 1.88
CA ILE A 194 4.66 8.74 1.43
C ILE A 194 4.74 9.67 2.61
N ILE A 195 3.79 9.57 3.54
CA ILE A 195 3.73 10.44 4.73
C ILE A 195 3.43 9.63 5.98
N GLU A 196 3.86 10.17 7.12
CA GLU A 196 3.45 9.73 8.44
C GLU A 196 2.72 10.86 9.17
N VAL A 197 1.57 10.54 9.77
CA VAL A 197 0.81 11.48 10.60
C VAL A 197 0.61 10.86 11.98
N THR A 198 0.96 11.62 13.01
CA THR A 198 0.93 11.15 14.40
C THR A 198 -0.04 11.94 15.26
N GLY A 199 -0.53 11.30 16.33
CA GLY A 199 -1.42 11.90 17.32
C GLY A 199 -1.94 10.89 18.32
N LYS A 200 -3.22 11.01 18.69
CA LYS A 200 -3.83 10.16 19.74
C LYS A 200 -5.02 9.38 19.19
N LEU A 201 -5.18 8.15 19.71
CA LEU A 201 -6.35 7.32 19.50
C LEU A 201 -7.56 7.93 20.23
N ALA A 202 -8.73 7.99 19.58
CA ALA A 202 -9.93 8.54 20.19
C ALA A 202 -10.57 7.62 21.25
#